data_ff34d6adb2842c8603060fe0efe09d3a
#
_entry.id   ff34d6adb2842c8603060fe0efe09d3a
#
_cell.length_a   1.000
_cell.length_b   1.000
_cell.length_c   1.000
_cell.angle_alpha   90.00
_cell.angle_beta   90.00
_cell.angle_gamma   90.00
#
_symmetry.space_group_name_H-M   'P 1'
#
loop_
_entity.id
_entity.type
_entity.pdbx_description
1 polymer ?
#
loop_
_entity_poly.entity_id
_entity_poly.type
_entity_poly.pdbx_seq_one_letter_code
_entity_poly.pdbx_strand_id
1 'polypeptide(L)'
;HKICKFSSIYRWDKMHWGIVFKYKGIVNMISSHKFGLRIYSQKLNGSTNHKEIINRLKKNIKFIETKILAQYAEEQINSSNFTIQNNFHKLDNQYMYFRYEAQKLFAKEITREDKDFTKVLSNYLRKKDWEIEAVYNALSMIDSYFSRLEHILVLILPFAKKDSKYEIKKTIGQFWSEKYIEVLGCKGLSKKIYDNLIQIKEKYRNTFAHGGFEKKSQSFHFHLEGYGAVPATMSDYKNSVHFTSTPLNEDKFIEIVKIFDELDRYIEENLIAGWKFCQSGLDLIMDRSSLKNMLKVSQDPDNFEHWLQNENERLCNYINADY
;
A
#
# COMPACT_ATOMS: atom_id res chain seq x y z
N HIS A 1 -18.34 -16.06 20.23
CA HIS A 1 -19.27 -16.69 21.18
C HIS A 1 -18.60 -17.14 22.48
N LYS A 2 -17.42 -17.80 22.40
CA LYS A 2 -16.69 -18.27 23.61
C LYS A 2 -16.10 -17.13 24.47
N ILE A 3 -15.79 -15.99 23.89
CA ILE A 3 -15.15 -14.85 24.57
C ILE A 3 -16.18 -13.96 25.28
N CYS A 4 -17.36 -13.75 24.70
CA CYS A 4 -18.34 -12.76 25.17
C CYS A 4 -19.65 -13.36 25.63
N LYS A 5 -19.79 -14.58 26.05
CA LYS A 5 -20.98 -15.26 26.68
C LYS A 5 -22.36 -14.61 26.37
N PHE A 6 -22.62 -14.23 25.12
CA PHE A 6 -23.93 -13.73 24.73
C PHE A 6 -24.96 -14.88 24.67
N SER A 7 -26.12 -14.69 25.28
CA SER A 7 -27.15 -15.71 25.35
C SER A 7 -27.91 -15.97 24.05
N SER A 8 -27.91 -15.00 23.14
CA SER A 8 -28.57 -15.11 21.83
C SER A 8 -27.98 -14.19 20.78
N ILE A 9 -27.78 -14.71 19.59
CA ILE A 9 -27.40 -13.97 18.37
C ILE A 9 -28.55 -14.17 17.39
N TYR A 10 -29.19 -13.08 16.97
CA TYR A 10 -30.28 -13.13 16.00
C TYR A 10 -29.72 -12.92 14.60
N ARG A 11 -30.21 -13.68 13.62
CA ARG A 11 -29.98 -13.50 12.19
C ARG A 11 -31.30 -13.33 11.48
N TRP A 12 -31.50 -12.24 10.77
CA TRP A 12 -32.65 -11.97 9.94
C TRP A 12 -32.17 -11.59 8.53
N ASP A 13 -33.12 -11.52 7.62
CA ASP A 13 -32.87 -11.06 6.26
C ASP A 13 -32.11 -9.72 6.26
N LYS A 14 -31.03 -9.64 5.49
CA LYS A 14 -30.11 -8.47 5.39
C LYS A 14 -29.37 -8.08 6.68
N MET A 15 -29.35 -8.95 7.69
CA MET A 15 -28.66 -8.75 8.95
C MET A 15 -27.65 -9.88 9.19
N HIS A 16 -26.38 -9.56 9.28
CA HIS A 16 -25.32 -10.56 9.54
C HIS A 16 -25.41 -11.14 10.95
N TRP A 17 -25.65 -10.26 11.94
CA TRP A 17 -25.88 -10.64 13.32
C TRP A 17 -26.54 -9.50 14.09
N GLY A 18 -27.24 -9.84 15.18
CA GLY A 18 -27.82 -8.89 16.14
C GLY A 18 -27.63 -9.37 17.57
N ILE A 19 -27.32 -8.42 18.46
CA ILE A 19 -27.17 -8.67 19.90
C ILE A 19 -28.15 -7.80 20.64
N VAL A 20 -29.04 -8.43 21.39
CA VAL A 20 -30.01 -7.76 22.26
C VAL A 20 -29.43 -7.54 23.65
N PHE A 21 -29.61 -6.36 24.21
CA PHE A 21 -29.17 -5.99 25.55
C PHE A 21 -30.12 -5.00 26.20
N LYS A 22 -30.14 -4.99 27.52
CA LYS A 22 -30.94 -4.05 28.31
C LYS A 22 -30.07 -2.94 28.87
N TYR A 23 -30.46 -1.69 28.65
CA TYR A 23 -29.75 -0.51 29.16
C TYR A 23 -30.76 0.46 29.78
N LYS A 24 -30.59 0.82 31.08
CA LYS A 24 -31.50 1.69 31.86
C LYS A 24 -32.96 1.27 31.71
N GLY A 25 -33.24 -0.04 31.78
CA GLY A 25 -34.57 -0.59 31.67
C GLY A 25 -35.12 -0.76 30.25
N ILE A 26 -34.47 -0.17 29.26
CA ILE A 26 -34.87 -0.21 27.84
C ILE A 26 -34.15 -1.35 27.11
N VAL A 27 -34.92 -2.11 26.34
CA VAL A 27 -34.34 -3.16 25.46
C VAL A 27 -33.79 -2.50 24.20
N ASN A 28 -32.56 -2.83 23.91
CA ASN A 28 -31.83 -2.33 22.74
C ASN A 28 -31.27 -3.52 21.96
N MET A 29 -31.02 -3.32 20.67
CA MET A 29 -30.32 -4.26 19.81
C MET A 29 -29.26 -3.51 19.04
N ILE A 30 -28.01 -4.04 19.03
CA ILE A 30 -26.98 -3.66 18.07
C ILE A 30 -26.89 -4.75 17.02
N SER A 31 -26.87 -4.36 15.76
CA SER A 31 -26.83 -5.31 14.65
C SER A 31 -25.90 -4.85 13.53
N SER A 32 -25.30 -5.83 12.85
CA SER A 32 -24.47 -5.62 11.66
C SER A 32 -25.28 -5.88 10.41
N HIS A 33 -25.27 -4.92 9.51
CA HIS A 33 -25.94 -4.97 8.21
C HIS A 33 -24.92 -4.72 7.07
N LYS A 34 -25.32 -4.95 5.82
CA LYS A 34 -24.49 -4.72 4.63
C LYS A 34 -23.84 -3.32 4.63
N PHE A 35 -24.54 -2.29 5.15
CA PHE A 35 -24.08 -0.89 5.14
C PHE A 35 -23.68 -0.37 6.54
N GLY A 36 -23.29 -1.25 7.47
CA GLY A 36 -22.75 -0.86 8.77
C GLY A 36 -23.57 -1.29 9.97
N LEU A 37 -23.13 -0.82 11.15
CA LEU A 37 -23.77 -1.13 12.42
C LEU A 37 -24.98 -0.24 12.66
N ARG A 38 -26.06 -0.83 13.18
CA ARG A 38 -27.29 -0.13 13.57
C ARG A 38 -27.62 -0.43 15.03
N ILE A 39 -28.19 0.58 15.71
CA ILE A 39 -28.72 0.44 17.06
C ILE A 39 -30.23 0.67 17.02
N TYR A 40 -30.98 -0.31 17.48
CA TYR A 40 -32.42 -0.24 17.64
C TYR A 40 -32.75 -0.20 19.13
N SER A 41 -33.76 0.58 19.50
CA SER A 41 -34.24 0.67 20.86
C SER A 41 -35.74 0.53 20.89
N GLN A 42 -36.27 -0.21 21.86
CA GLN A 42 -37.70 -0.29 22.09
C GLN A 42 -38.22 1.10 22.51
N LYS A 43 -39.22 1.61 21.79
CA LYS A 43 -39.80 2.92 22.07
C LYS A 43 -40.63 2.83 23.34
N LEU A 44 -40.09 3.29 24.47
CA LEU A 44 -40.85 3.61 25.68
C LEU A 44 -41.02 5.13 25.71
N ASN A 45 -42.08 5.64 26.31
CA ASN A 45 -42.37 7.08 26.47
C ASN A 45 -41.23 7.80 27.20
N GLY A 46 -40.16 8.13 26.48
CA GLY A 46 -38.97 8.76 27.00
C GLY A 46 -37.83 8.79 25.95
N SER A 47 -36.96 9.79 26.01
CA SER A 47 -35.85 9.94 25.11
C SER A 47 -34.81 8.82 25.32
N THR A 48 -34.66 7.94 24.38
CA THR A 48 -33.55 6.99 24.32
C THR A 48 -32.25 7.75 24.07
N ASN A 49 -31.33 7.70 25.05
CA ASN A 49 -30.05 8.40 24.92
C ASN A 49 -29.02 7.58 24.09
N HIS A 50 -29.26 7.48 22.78
CA HIS A 50 -28.38 6.75 21.88
C HIS A 50 -26.92 7.26 21.93
N LYS A 51 -26.70 8.56 22.17
CA LYS A 51 -25.36 9.12 22.33
C LYS A 51 -24.59 8.50 23.50
N GLU A 52 -25.28 8.28 24.62
CA GLU A 52 -24.66 7.65 25.80
C GLU A 52 -24.28 6.20 25.51
N ILE A 53 -25.16 5.44 24.85
CA ILE A 53 -24.89 4.06 24.43
C ILE A 53 -23.68 4.02 23.50
N ILE A 54 -23.66 4.86 22.48
CA ILE A 54 -22.55 4.95 21.51
C ILE A 54 -21.23 5.30 22.22
N ASN A 55 -21.23 6.27 23.12
CA ASN A 55 -20.03 6.67 23.85
C ASN A 55 -19.50 5.55 24.75
N ARG A 56 -20.38 4.80 25.40
CA ARG A 56 -20.00 3.63 26.20
C ARG A 56 -19.44 2.51 25.33
N LEU A 57 -20.06 2.23 24.18
CA LEU A 57 -19.56 1.26 23.22
C LEU A 57 -18.16 1.64 22.72
N LYS A 58 -17.94 2.90 22.31
CA LYS A 58 -16.63 3.39 21.88
C LYS A 58 -15.53 3.24 22.96
N LYS A 59 -15.84 3.56 24.22
CA LYS A 59 -14.89 3.38 25.34
C LYS A 59 -14.57 1.90 25.57
N ASN A 60 -15.58 1.03 25.52
CA ASN A 60 -15.41 -0.40 25.73
C ASN A 60 -14.69 -1.07 24.54
N ILE A 61 -14.90 -0.62 23.31
CA ILE A 61 -14.16 -1.11 22.14
C ILE A 61 -12.66 -0.90 22.36
N LYS A 62 -12.24 0.32 22.75
CA LYS A 62 -10.82 0.60 23.00
C LYS A 62 -10.22 -0.28 24.11
N PHE A 63 -10.98 -0.55 25.17
CA PHE A 63 -10.56 -1.47 26.23
C PHE A 63 -10.42 -2.92 25.70
N ILE A 64 -11.40 -3.38 24.94
CA ILE A 64 -11.38 -4.71 24.32
C ILE A 64 -10.19 -4.85 23.36
N GLU A 65 -9.96 -3.87 22.50
CA GLU A 65 -8.84 -3.83 21.56
C GLU A 65 -7.49 -3.98 22.28
N THR A 66 -7.29 -3.20 23.36
CA THR A 66 -5.99 -3.13 24.04
C THR A 66 -5.76 -4.28 25.02
N LYS A 67 -6.80 -4.84 25.66
CA LYS A 67 -6.65 -5.81 26.74
C LYS A 67 -7.06 -7.23 26.39
N ILE A 68 -7.99 -7.39 25.46
CA ILE A 68 -8.55 -8.70 25.11
C ILE A 68 -8.08 -9.12 23.71
N LEU A 69 -8.32 -8.27 22.70
CA LEU A 69 -8.01 -8.62 21.32
C LEU A 69 -6.51 -8.69 21.05
N ALA A 70 -5.69 -7.92 21.77
CA ALA A 70 -4.23 -7.98 21.61
C ALA A 70 -3.68 -9.37 21.91
N GLN A 71 -4.08 -9.99 23.04
CA GLN A 71 -3.67 -11.35 23.39
C GLN A 71 -4.22 -12.38 22.40
N TYR A 72 -5.51 -12.26 22.07
CA TYR A 72 -6.13 -13.15 21.10
C TYR A 72 -5.48 -13.05 19.71
N ALA A 73 -5.17 -11.83 19.26
CA ALA A 73 -4.47 -11.62 17.99
C ALA A 73 -3.08 -12.29 17.98
N GLU A 74 -2.36 -12.19 19.10
CA GLU A 74 -1.05 -12.84 19.22
C GLU A 74 -1.16 -14.37 19.14
N GLU A 75 -2.14 -14.96 19.81
CA GLU A 75 -2.42 -16.41 19.71
C GLU A 75 -2.78 -16.82 18.28
N GLN A 76 -3.63 -16.05 17.57
CA GLN A 76 -4.00 -16.32 16.18
C GLN A 76 -2.78 -16.22 15.24
N ILE A 77 -1.92 -15.20 15.43
CA ILE A 77 -0.70 -15.04 14.64
C ILE A 77 0.27 -16.22 14.89
N ASN A 78 0.47 -16.60 16.14
CA ASN A 78 1.38 -17.70 16.51
C ASN A 78 0.87 -19.06 15.99
N SER A 79 -0.44 -19.24 15.89
CA SER A 79 -1.06 -20.44 15.30
C SER A 79 -1.23 -20.37 13.79
N SER A 80 -0.77 -19.28 13.15
CA SER A 80 -0.98 -19.00 11.72
C SER A 80 -2.46 -18.95 11.28
N ASN A 81 -3.35 -18.64 12.20
CA ASN A 81 -4.80 -18.54 11.94
C ASN A 81 -5.21 -17.10 11.67
N PHE A 82 -4.72 -16.54 10.58
CA PHE A 82 -5.03 -15.19 10.12
C PHE A 82 -4.96 -15.10 8.59
N THR A 83 -5.43 -13.99 8.05
CA THR A 83 -5.45 -13.72 6.62
C THR A 83 -4.77 -12.38 6.35
N ILE A 84 -3.93 -12.32 5.32
CA ILE A 84 -3.33 -11.08 4.84
C ILE A 84 -4.18 -10.57 3.69
N GLN A 85 -4.71 -9.37 3.85
CA GLN A 85 -5.50 -8.72 2.81
C GLN A 85 -4.62 -8.41 1.59
N ASN A 86 -5.09 -8.78 0.41
CA ASN A 86 -4.42 -8.44 -0.84
C ASN A 86 -4.83 -7.04 -1.31
N ASN A 87 -3.96 -6.07 -1.03
CA ASN A 87 -4.14 -4.68 -1.46
C ASN A 87 -3.41 -4.36 -2.77
N PHE A 88 -2.99 -5.36 -3.56
CA PHE A 88 -2.20 -5.15 -4.77
C PHE A 88 -2.83 -4.13 -5.71
N HIS A 89 -4.08 -4.33 -6.12
CA HIS A 89 -4.76 -3.41 -7.05
C HIS A 89 -4.88 -1.99 -6.52
N LYS A 90 -5.10 -1.82 -5.22
CA LYS A 90 -5.19 -0.49 -4.61
C LYS A 90 -3.85 0.24 -4.68
N LEU A 91 -2.77 -0.45 -4.36
CA LEU A 91 -1.42 0.12 -4.34
C LEU A 91 -0.89 0.31 -5.77
N ASP A 92 -1.20 -0.61 -6.67
CA ASP A 92 -0.85 -0.52 -8.09
C ASP A 92 -1.57 0.66 -8.77
N ASN A 93 -2.86 0.82 -8.56
CA ASN A 93 -3.63 1.95 -9.07
C ASN A 93 -3.08 3.30 -8.56
N GLN A 94 -2.64 3.36 -7.29
CA GLN A 94 -2.03 4.56 -6.72
C GLN A 94 -0.69 4.87 -7.39
N TYR A 95 0.16 3.86 -7.57
CA TYR A 95 1.44 3.98 -8.27
C TYR A 95 1.24 4.43 -9.72
N MET A 96 0.35 3.77 -10.46
CA MET A 96 0.07 4.07 -11.85
C MET A 96 -0.53 5.47 -12.05
N TYR A 97 -1.38 5.93 -11.12
CA TYR A 97 -1.91 7.29 -11.14
C TYR A 97 -0.80 8.34 -11.07
N PHE A 98 0.09 8.24 -10.09
CA PHE A 98 1.19 9.21 -9.95
C PHE A 98 2.20 9.11 -11.09
N ARG A 99 2.47 7.91 -11.58
CA ARG A 99 3.30 7.69 -12.78
C ARG A 99 2.74 8.39 -14.01
N TYR A 100 1.45 8.21 -14.26
CA TYR A 100 0.77 8.85 -15.39
C TYR A 100 0.75 10.36 -15.28
N GLU A 101 0.41 10.92 -14.13
CA GLU A 101 0.37 12.37 -13.93
C GLU A 101 1.77 13.00 -14.04
N ALA A 102 2.83 12.36 -13.51
CA ALA A 102 4.20 12.83 -13.69
C ALA A 102 4.60 12.83 -15.17
N GLN A 103 4.38 11.72 -15.87
CA GLN A 103 4.70 11.58 -17.30
C GLN A 103 3.99 12.62 -18.15
N LYS A 104 2.69 12.83 -17.92
CA LYS A 104 1.88 13.82 -18.62
C LYS A 104 2.39 15.25 -18.41
N LEU A 105 2.88 15.57 -17.20
CA LEU A 105 3.37 16.90 -16.87
C LEU A 105 4.77 17.14 -17.47
N PHE A 106 5.66 16.16 -17.43
CA PHE A 106 6.99 16.26 -18.09
C PHE A 106 6.85 16.39 -19.61
N ALA A 107 5.91 15.69 -20.23
CA ALA A 107 5.67 15.74 -21.66
C ALA A 107 5.01 17.04 -22.16
N LYS A 108 4.64 17.97 -21.26
CA LYS A 108 4.04 19.25 -21.67
C LYS A 108 5.05 20.15 -22.33
N GLU A 109 4.80 20.51 -23.59
CA GLU A 109 5.60 21.47 -24.34
C GLU A 109 4.89 22.83 -24.40
N ILE A 110 5.70 23.89 -24.53
CA ILE A 110 5.21 25.25 -24.80
C ILE A 110 5.35 25.51 -26.29
N THR A 111 4.27 25.85 -26.96
CA THR A 111 4.30 26.36 -28.33
C THR A 111 5.04 27.70 -28.35
N ARG A 112 6.17 27.76 -29.09
CA ARG A 112 7.11 28.91 -29.15
C ARG A 112 6.68 30.01 -30.16
N GLU A 113 5.42 30.24 -30.40
CA GLU A 113 4.99 31.13 -31.49
C GLU A 113 4.78 32.60 -31.10
N ASP A 114 5.03 33.01 -29.85
CA ASP A 114 4.79 34.41 -29.44
C ASP A 114 6.08 35.24 -29.40
N LYS A 115 6.04 36.36 -30.15
CA LYS A 115 7.08 37.41 -30.14
C LYS A 115 6.92 38.41 -28.97
N ASP A 116 5.83 38.33 -28.24
CA ASP A 116 5.52 39.19 -27.09
C ASP A 116 6.25 38.70 -25.85
N PHE A 117 7.16 39.51 -25.31
CA PHE A 117 7.98 39.21 -24.13
C PHE A 117 7.13 38.84 -22.90
N THR A 118 6.00 39.49 -22.70
CA THR A 118 5.10 39.19 -21.56
C THR A 118 4.51 37.80 -21.66
N LYS A 119 4.14 37.37 -22.86
CA LYS A 119 3.65 36.01 -23.13
C LYS A 119 4.76 34.95 -23.02
N VAL A 120 5.96 35.28 -23.49
CA VAL A 120 7.14 34.41 -23.35
C VAL A 120 7.46 34.18 -21.88
N LEU A 121 7.47 35.25 -21.07
CA LEU A 121 7.70 35.15 -19.62
C LEU A 121 6.59 34.36 -18.92
N SER A 122 5.33 34.64 -19.25
CA SER A 122 4.17 33.90 -18.70
C SER A 122 4.23 32.41 -19.04
N ASN A 123 4.62 32.06 -20.27
CA ASN A 123 4.78 30.68 -20.71
C ASN A 123 5.96 30.00 -19.99
N TYR A 124 7.06 30.71 -19.76
CA TYR A 124 8.21 30.19 -19.00
C TYR A 124 7.84 29.90 -17.54
N LEU A 125 7.14 30.83 -16.88
CA LEU A 125 6.67 30.60 -15.49
C LEU A 125 5.71 29.40 -15.41
N ARG A 126 4.77 29.30 -16.36
CA ARG A 126 3.87 28.14 -16.43
C ARG A 126 4.60 26.81 -16.63
N LYS A 127 5.66 26.80 -17.44
CA LYS A 127 6.50 25.60 -17.59
C LYS A 127 7.19 25.22 -16.29
N LYS A 128 7.67 26.20 -15.54
CA LYS A 128 8.25 25.98 -14.20
C LYS A 128 7.26 25.36 -13.24
N ASP A 129 6.01 25.83 -13.25
CA ASP A 129 4.96 25.27 -12.40
C ASP A 129 4.69 23.80 -12.77
N TRP A 130 4.61 23.47 -14.07
CA TRP A 130 4.43 22.08 -14.51
C TRP A 130 5.61 21.18 -14.15
N GLU A 131 6.85 21.67 -14.26
CA GLU A 131 8.05 20.93 -13.85
C GLU A 131 8.01 20.63 -12.34
N ILE A 132 7.59 21.58 -11.51
CA ILE A 132 7.44 21.39 -10.07
C ILE A 132 6.34 20.36 -9.75
N GLU A 133 5.17 20.48 -10.39
CA GLU A 133 4.07 19.51 -10.23
C GLU A 133 4.48 18.12 -10.70
N ALA A 134 5.23 18.02 -11.80
CA ALA A 134 5.76 16.75 -12.30
C ALA A 134 6.68 16.09 -11.27
N VAL A 135 7.56 16.86 -10.63
CA VAL A 135 8.44 16.38 -9.56
C VAL A 135 7.63 15.89 -8.36
N TYR A 136 6.60 16.60 -7.92
CA TYR A 136 5.76 16.16 -6.81
C TYR A 136 5.06 14.83 -7.11
N ASN A 137 4.53 14.67 -8.32
CA ASN A 137 3.93 13.40 -8.74
C ASN A 137 4.98 12.29 -8.87
N ALA A 138 6.16 12.57 -9.40
CA ALA A 138 7.25 11.59 -9.51
C ALA A 138 7.73 11.10 -8.13
N LEU A 139 7.83 11.98 -7.14
CA LEU A 139 8.19 11.62 -5.77
C LEU A 139 7.09 10.76 -5.10
N SER A 140 5.82 11.13 -5.32
CA SER A 140 4.68 10.35 -4.86
C SER A 140 4.60 8.98 -5.54
N MET A 141 4.96 8.90 -6.84
CA MET A 141 5.11 7.66 -7.57
C MET A 141 6.17 6.75 -6.93
N ILE A 142 7.35 7.30 -6.61
CA ILE A 142 8.44 6.55 -5.97
C ILE A 142 7.98 5.99 -4.62
N ASP A 143 7.36 6.79 -3.77
CA ASP A 143 6.88 6.33 -2.46
C ASP A 143 5.80 5.26 -2.58
N SER A 144 4.85 5.45 -3.51
CA SER A 144 3.79 4.49 -3.82
C SER A 144 4.35 3.17 -4.35
N TYR A 145 5.41 3.22 -5.18
CA TYR A 145 6.07 2.01 -5.68
C TYR A 145 6.71 1.19 -4.56
N PHE A 146 7.43 1.82 -3.64
CA PHE A 146 8.01 1.11 -2.51
C PHE A 146 6.96 0.52 -1.58
N SER A 147 5.84 1.20 -1.36
CA SER A 147 4.72 0.67 -0.59
C SER A 147 4.09 -0.55 -1.27
N ARG A 148 3.90 -0.48 -2.61
CA ARG A 148 3.46 -1.61 -3.45
C ARG A 148 4.45 -2.77 -3.41
N LEU A 149 5.75 -2.50 -3.56
CA LEU A 149 6.81 -3.51 -3.53
C LEU A 149 6.85 -4.24 -2.19
N GLU A 150 6.80 -3.53 -1.07
CA GLU A 150 6.75 -4.16 0.26
C GLU A 150 5.57 -5.12 0.40
N HIS A 151 4.42 -4.74 -0.13
CA HIS A 151 3.22 -5.58 -0.10
C HIS A 151 3.35 -6.82 -1.00
N ILE A 152 3.84 -6.63 -2.24
CA ILE A 152 4.12 -7.73 -3.17
C ILE A 152 5.06 -8.75 -2.52
N LEU A 153 6.18 -8.30 -1.94
CA LEU A 153 7.18 -9.18 -1.32
C LEU A 153 6.57 -10.04 -0.19
N VAL A 154 5.60 -9.52 0.55
CA VAL A 154 4.89 -10.31 1.58
C VAL A 154 3.98 -11.36 0.93
N LEU A 155 3.22 -10.99 -0.11
CA LEU A 155 2.29 -11.90 -0.78
C LEU A 155 3.01 -13.04 -1.53
N ILE A 156 4.14 -12.74 -2.18
CA ILE A 156 4.87 -13.73 -2.98
C ILE A 156 5.84 -14.60 -2.16
N LEU A 157 6.13 -14.25 -0.92
CA LEU A 157 7.06 -15.00 -0.07
C LEU A 157 6.75 -16.50 0.04
N PRO A 158 5.49 -16.95 0.22
CA PRO A 158 5.18 -18.39 0.23
C PRO A 158 5.60 -19.12 -1.03
N PHE A 159 5.41 -18.48 -2.19
CA PHE A 159 5.77 -19.06 -3.48
C PHE A 159 7.28 -19.11 -3.70
N ALA A 160 8.02 -18.13 -3.18
CA ALA A 160 9.49 -18.10 -3.24
C ALA A 160 10.11 -19.18 -2.34
N LYS A 161 9.60 -19.37 -1.12
CA LYS A 161 10.11 -20.35 -0.15
C LYS A 161 9.60 -21.76 -0.42
N LYS A 162 8.44 -21.91 -1.06
CA LYS A 162 7.74 -23.19 -1.27
C LYS A 162 7.52 -24.00 0.02
N ASP A 163 7.48 -23.31 1.16
CA ASP A 163 7.31 -23.89 2.50
C ASP A 163 6.15 -23.20 3.22
N SER A 164 5.30 -23.99 3.83
CA SER A 164 4.16 -23.52 4.64
C SER A 164 4.51 -23.27 6.12
N LYS A 165 5.78 -23.45 6.51
CA LYS A 165 6.23 -23.39 7.92
C LYS A 165 7.01 -22.11 8.26
N TYR A 166 7.15 -21.15 7.35
CA TYR A 166 7.93 -19.95 7.63
C TYR A 166 7.20 -18.99 8.59
N GLU A 167 7.99 -18.24 9.35
CA GLU A 167 7.48 -17.29 10.35
C GLU A 167 7.14 -15.94 9.71
N ILE A 168 5.93 -15.81 9.15
CA ILE A 168 5.50 -14.58 8.48
C ILE A 168 5.52 -13.35 9.39
N LYS A 169 5.30 -13.51 10.71
CA LYS A 169 5.37 -12.42 11.70
C LYS A 169 6.72 -11.70 11.65
N LYS A 170 7.80 -12.47 11.50
CA LYS A 170 9.15 -11.92 11.35
C LYS A 170 9.27 -11.13 10.06
N THR A 171 8.82 -11.68 8.95
CA THR A 171 8.93 -11.05 7.64
C THR A 171 8.08 -9.78 7.51
N ILE A 172 6.86 -9.74 8.08
CA ILE A 172 6.03 -8.53 8.07
C ILE A 172 6.75 -7.37 8.75
N GLY A 173 7.45 -7.60 9.85
CA GLY A 173 8.20 -6.58 10.60
C GLY A 173 9.54 -6.16 10.00
N GLN A 174 10.04 -6.86 8.98
CA GLN A 174 11.32 -6.54 8.34
C GLN A 174 11.23 -5.30 7.46
N PHE A 175 12.40 -4.67 7.20
CA PHE A 175 12.51 -3.64 6.18
C PHE A 175 12.31 -4.22 4.77
N TRP A 176 11.88 -3.40 3.82
CA TRP A 176 11.68 -3.83 2.44
C TRP A 176 12.93 -4.49 1.82
N SER A 177 14.12 -4.00 2.17
CA SER A 177 15.39 -4.51 1.69
C SER A 177 15.68 -5.94 2.19
N GLU A 178 15.32 -6.25 3.42
CA GLU A 178 15.43 -7.60 3.99
C GLU A 178 14.43 -8.54 3.34
N LYS A 179 13.17 -8.09 3.17
CA LYS A 179 12.13 -8.81 2.42
C LYS A 179 12.57 -9.12 0.99
N TYR A 180 13.17 -8.12 0.31
CA TYR A 180 13.68 -8.27 -1.05
C TYR A 180 14.72 -9.41 -1.12
N ILE A 181 15.74 -9.36 -0.27
CA ILE A 181 16.81 -10.37 -0.22
C ILE A 181 16.23 -11.75 0.12
N GLU A 182 15.27 -11.81 1.03
CA GLU A 182 14.63 -13.06 1.43
C GLU A 182 13.83 -13.72 0.31
N VAL A 183 13.12 -12.93 -0.50
CA VAL A 183 12.22 -13.39 -1.55
C VAL A 183 12.93 -13.60 -2.88
N LEU A 184 13.72 -12.61 -3.32
CA LEU A 184 14.31 -12.57 -4.66
C LEU A 184 15.80 -12.96 -4.67
N GLY A 185 16.42 -13.03 -3.49
CA GLY A 185 17.86 -13.16 -3.37
C GLY A 185 18.58 -11.87 -3.73
N CYS A 186 19.93 -11.92 -3.71
CA CYS A 186 20.78 -10.76 -4.04
C CYS A 186 22.00 -11.22 -4.87
N LYS A 187 21.73 -11.77 -6.07
CA LYS A 187 22.76 -12.24 -7.01
C LYS A 187 22.39 -11.89 -8.46
N GLY A 188 23.38 -11.71 -9.32
CA GLY A 188 23.16 -11.42 -10.74
C GLY A 188 22.28 -10.20 -10.98
N LEU A 189 21.25 -10.35 -11.80
CA LEU A 189 20.30 -9.27 -12.14
C LEU A 189 19.55 -8.75 -10.92
N SER A 190 19.10 -9.64 -10.01
CA SER A 190 18.42 -9.24 -8.78
C SER A 190 19.28 -8.30 -7.93
N LYS A 191 20.61 -8.56 -7.83
CA LYS A 191 21.52 -7.66 -7.11
C LYS A 191 21.60 -6.28 -7.77
N LYS A 192 21.73 -6.23 -9.10
CA LYS A 192 21.79 -4.95 -9.85
C LYS A 192 20.54 -4.12 -9.62
N ILE A 193 19.37 -4.74 -9.71
CA ILE A 193 18.08 -4.07 -9.45
C ILE A 193 18.02 -3.59 -7.99
N TYR A 194 18.43 -4.42 -7.04
CA TYR A 194 18.47 -4.07 -5.62
C TYR A 194 19.33 -2.82 -5.36
N ASP A 195 20.54 -2.79 -5.91
CA ASP A 195 21.47 -1.67 -5.74
C ASP A 195 20.88 -0.37 -6.32
N ASN A 196 20.20 -0.44 -7.46
CA ASN A 196 19.48 0.70 -8.05
C ASN A 196 18.33 1.17 -7.17
N LEU A 197 17.53 0.25 -6.59
CA LEU A 197 16.44 0.59 -5.69
C LEU A 197 16.93 1.27 -4.40
N ILE A 198 18.05 0.83 -3.84
CA ILE A 198 18.69 1.49 -2.70
C ILE A 198 19.04 2.94 -3.04
N GLN A 199 19.67 3.18 -4.21
CA GLN A 199 20.01 4.53 -4.65
C GLN A 199 18.77 5.41 -4.83
N ILE A 200 17.71 4.89 -5.47
CA ILE A 200 16.45 5.62 -5.65
C ILE A 200 15.84 5.99 -4.30
N LYS A 201 15.79 5.02 -3.36
CA LYS A 201 15.24 5.26 -2.03
C LYS A 201 16.03 6.30 -1.26
N GLU A 202 17.35 6.19 -1.22
CA GLU A 202 18.21 7.11 -0.48
C GLU A 202 18.13 8.52 -1.07
N LYS A 203 18.15 8.62 -2.40
CA LYS A 203 18.19 9.91 -3.09
C LYS A 203 16.86 10.65 -3.08
N TYR A 204 15.76 9.94 -3.30
CA TYR A 204 14.45 10.57 -3.51
C TYR A 204 13.49 10.37 -2.34
N ARG A 205 13.29 9.14 -1.86
CA ARG A 205 12.32 8.86 -0.79
C ARG A 205 12.76 9.44 0.56
N ASN A 206 13.97 9.10 1.00
CA ASN A 206 14.44 9.52 2.33
C ASN A 206 14.70 11.02 2.42
N THR A 207 15.23 11.61 1.36
CA THR A 207 15.56 13.04 1.32
C THR A 207 14.32 13.91 1.50
N PHE A 208 13.22 13.59 0.81
CA PHE A 208 11.97 14.35 0.89
C PHE A 208 11.18 14.08 2.16
N ALA A 209 11.18 12.84 2.66
CA ALA A 209 10.49 12.48 3.90
C ALA A 209 11.09 13.18 5.14
N HIS A 210 12.38 13.51 5.10
CA HIS A 210 13.13 14.10 6.23
C HIS A 210 13.53 15.57 6.03
N GLY A 211 12.88 16.31 5.14
CA GLY A 211 13.13 17.74 4.94
C GLY A 211 14.41 18.10 4.19
N GLY A 212 15.03 17.16 3.51
CA GLY A 212 16.03 17.41 2.46
C GLY A 212 17.45 17.71 2.91
N PHE A 213 17.75 17.84 4.21
CA PHE A 213 19.02 18.41 4.66
C PHE A 213 20.13 17.42 5.06
N GLU A 214 19.87 16.15 5.21
CA GLU A 214 20.83 15.29 5.90
C GLU A 214 21.70 14.36 5.04
N LYS A 215 21.39 14.09 3.78
CA LYS A 215 22.20 13.14 2.95
C LYS A 215 22.26 13.53 1.48
N LYS A 216 23.46 13.76 0.98
CA LYS A 216 23.99 13.78 -0.42
C LYS A 216 23.17 14.39 -1.58
N SER A 217 21.90 14.67 -1.47
CA SER A 217 21.07 15.30 -2.51
C SER A 217 20.56 16.69 -2.09
N GLN A 218 21.37 17.43 -1.34
CA GLN A 218 21.03 18.74 -0.84
C GLN A 218 20.93 19.75 -1.97
N SER A 219 19.78 20.44 -2.05
CA SER A 219 19.69 21.68 -2.78
C SER A 219 20.30 22.79 -1.91
N PHE A 220 21.28 23.48 -2.42
CA PHE A 220 21.90 24.63 -1.76
C PHE A 220 22.11 25.75 -2.77
N HIS A 221 22.41 26.95 -2.29
CA HIS A 221 22.69 28.08 -3.13
C HIS A 221 24.15 28.45 -3.00
N PHE A 222 24.86 28.52 -4.12
CA PHE A 222 26.16 29.18 -4.17
C PHE A 222 25.94 30.69 -4.26
N HIS A 223 26.60 31.43 -3.41
CA HIS A 223 26.68 32.89 -3.50
C HIS A 223 27.84 33.26 -4.41
N LEU A 224 27.53 33.56 -5.66
CA LEU A 224 28.54 33.99 -6.64
C LEU A 224 28.60 35.52 -6.63
N GLU A 225 29.81 36.04 -6.47
CA GLU A 225 30.07 37.47 -6.47
C GLU A 225 29.63 38.10 -7.79
N GLY A 226 28.81 39.15 -7.73
CA GLY A 226 28.23 39.81 -8.92
C GLY A 226 27.00 39.14 -9.54
N TYR A 227 26.63 37.90 -9.12
CA TYR A 227 25.51 37.15 -9.71
C TYR A 227 24.44 36.76 -8.68
N GLY A 228 24.77 36.78 -7.38
CA GLY A 228 23.83 36.42 -6.33
C GLY A 228 23.78 34.93 -6.01
N ALA A 229 22.67 34.48 -5.47
CA ALA A 229 22.47 33.11 -5.04
C ALA A 229 22.01 32.23 -6.22
N VAL A 230 22.82 31.24 -6.59
CA VAL A 230 22.55 30.30 -7.68
C VAL A 230 22.20 28.92 -7.09
N PRO A 231 21.01 28.36 -7.39
CA PRO A 231 20.63 27.06 -6.87
C PRO A 231 21.46 25.93 -7.47
N ALA A 232 21.84 24.98 -6.63
CA ALA A 232 22.64 23.84 -7.03
C ALA A 232 22.28 22.58 -6.24
N THR A 233 22.56 21.42 -6.81
CA THR A 233 22.44 20.11 -6.15
C THR A 233 23.77 19.38 -6.23
N MET A 234 24.10 18.60 -5.19
CA MET A 234 25.30 17.73 -5.22
C MET A 234 25.02 16.51 -6.09
N SER A 235 25.97 16.17 -6.94
CA SER A 235 25.94 14.92 -7.71
C SER A 235 26.48 13.75 -6.87
N ASP A 236 25.97 12.56 -7.13
CA ASP A 236 26.48 11.33 -6.54
C ASP A 236 27.90 10.98 -7.03
N TYR A 237 28.37 11.66 -8.07
CA TYR A 237 29.66 11.39 -8.70
C TYR A 237 30.72 12.41 -8.25
N LYS A 238 31.66 11.98 -7.41
CA LYS A 238 32.90 12.72 -7.06
C LYS A 238 32.72 14.21 -6.68
N ASN A 239 31.76 14.52 -5.81
CA ASN A 239 31.55 15.90 -5.36
C ASN A 239 31.29 16.92 -6.49
N SER A 240 30.80 16.46 -7.64
CA SER A 240 30.38 17.40 -8.69
C SER A 240 29.06 18.07 -8.34
N VAL A 241 28.91 19.31 -8.77
CA VAL A 241 27.74 20.14 -8.52
C VAL A 241 26.96 20.31 -9.81
N HIS A 242 25.64 20.10 -9.73
CA HIS A 242 24.73 20.43 -10.83
C HIS A 242 23.93 21.68 -10.48
N PHE A 243 23.96 22.67 -11.34
CA PHE A 243 23.13 23.86 -11.22
C PHE A 243 21.71 23.54 -11.72
N THR A 244 20.86 23.14 -10.83
CA THR A 244 19.45 22.85 -11.12
C THR A 244 18.57 23.26 -9.97
N SER A 245 17.37 23.73 -10.28
CA SER A 245 16.35 24.08 -9.28
C SER A 245 15.45 22.89 -8.91
N THR A 246 15.57 21.77 -9.64
CA THR A 246 14.71 20.60 -9.43
C THR A 246 15.55 19.36 -9.20
N PRO A 247 15.29 18.59 -8.13
CA PRO A 247 16.08 17.40 -7.78
C PRO A 247 15.87 16.23 -8.75
N LEU A 248 14.79 16.27 -9.54
CA LEU A 248 14.38 15.23 -10.47
C LEU A 248 13.91 15.87 -11.78
N ASN A 249 14.46 15.47 -12.90
CA ASN A 249 14.07 15.86 -14.24
C ASN A 249 13.45 14.69 -15.01
N GLU A 250 12.96 14.93 -16.23
CA GLU A 250 12.32 13.92 -17.07
C GLU A 250 13.22 12.71 -17.37
N ASP A 251 14.50 12.92 -17.69
CA ASP A 251 15.43 11.81 -17.97
C ASP A 251 15.57 10.89 -16.75
N LYS A 252 15.72 11.46 -15.56
CA LYS A 252 15.81 10.70 -14.32
C LYS A 252 14.50 10.01 -13.97
N PHE A 253 13.37 10.64 -14.24
CA PHE A 253 12.06 10.00 -14.09
C PHE A 253 11.96 8.76 -14.98
N ILE A 254 12.34 8.85 -16.24
CA ILE A 254 12.35 7.74 -17.20
C ILE A 254 13.29 6.61 -16.75
N GLU A 255 14.49 6.94 -16.25
CA GLU A 255 15.42 5.96 -15.70
C GLU A 255 14.82 5.20 -14.52
N ILE A 256 14.17 5.91 -13.58
CA ILE A 256 13.53 5.31 -12.40
C ILE A 256 12.40 4.37 -12.82
N VAL A 257 11.54 4.83 -13.74
CA VAL A 257 10.45 4.01 -14.28
C VAL A 257 10.97 2.72 -14.92
N LYS A 258 12.05 2.79 -15.71
CA LYS A 258 12.67 1.60 -16.31
C LYS A 258 13.16 0.59 -15.26
N ILE A 259 13.73 1.06 -14.14
CA ILE A 259 14.19 0.19 -13.05
C ILE A 259 12.99 -0.50 -12.37
N PHE A 260 11.90 0.22 -12.17
CA PHE A 260 10.67 -0.34 -11.59
C PHE A 260 10.04 -1.39 -12.51
N ASP A 261 9.94 -1.08 -13.80
CA ASP A 261 9.43 -2.01 -14.81
C ASP A 261 10.36 -3.25 -14.97
N GLU A 262 11.68 -3.10 -14.82
CA GLU A 262 12.66 -4.20 -14.81
C GLU A 262 12.43 -5.14 -13.61
N LEU A 263 12.17 -4.59 -12.42
CA LEU A 263 11.85 -5.41 -11.25
C LEU A 263 10.52 -6.14 -11.39
N ASP A 264 9.48 -5.45 -11.84
CA ASP A 264 8.16 -6.06 -12.01
C ASP A 264 8.24 -7.24 -13.00
N ARG A 265 8.93 -7.06 -14.11
CA ARG A 265 9.20 -8.13 -15.09
C ARG A 265 10.02 -9.26 -14.48
N TYR A 266 11.05 -8.93 -13.70
CA TYR A 266 11.86 -9.95 -13.03
C TYR A 266 11.02 -10.81 -12.08
N ILE A 267 10.11 -10.22 -11.31
CA ILE A 267 9.19 -10.94 -10.43
C ILE A 267 8.23 -11.81 -11.25
N GLU A 268 7.64 -11.24 -12.30
CA GLU A 268 6.69 -11.96 -13.18
C GLU A 268 7.34 -13.19 -13.84
N GLU A 269 8.56 -13.06 -14.34
CA GLU A 269 9.28 -14.16 -15.00
C GLU A 269 9.80 -15.23 -14.04
N ASN A 270 10.22 -14.86 -12.83
CA ASN A 270 10.87 -15.79 -11.90
C ASN A 270 9.93 -16.34 -10.82
N LEU A 271 8.82 -15.66 -10.55
CA LEU A 271 7.83 -16.04 -9.52
C LEU A 271 6.40 -15.94 -10.08
N ILE A 272 6.18 -16.58 -11.25
CA ILE A 272 4.92 -16.51 -12.03
C ILE A 272 3.69 -16.74 -11.15
N ALA A 273 3.67 -17.80 -10.36
CA ALA A 273 2.52 -18.13 -9.51
C ALA A 273 2.28 -17.04 -8.45
N GLY A 274 3.34 -16.53 -7.82
CA GLY A 274 3.23 -15.43 -6.84
C GLY A 274 2.72 -14.14 -7.48
N TRP A 275 3.17 -13.81 -8.69
CA TRP A 275 2.71 -12.65 -9.44
C TRP A 275 1.24 -12.75 -9.83
N LYS A 276 0.82 -13.90 -10.39
CA LYS A 276 -0.60 -14.18 -10.69
C LYS A 276 -1.47 -14.10 -9.42
N PHE A 277 -0.97 -14.59 -8.28
CA PHE A 277 -1.68 -14.47 -7.01
C PHE A 277 -1.86 -13.01 -6.57
N CYS A 278 -0.82 -12.16 -6.68
CA CYS A 278 -0.96 -10.72 -6.40
C CYS A 278 -2.04 -10.09 -7.27
N GLN A 279 -2.03 -10.38 -8.58
CA GLN A 279 -2.98 -9.84 -9.54
C GLN A 279 -4.41 -10.37 -9.36
N SER A 280 -4.60 -11.53 -8.75
CA SER A 280 -5.93 -12.09 -8.53
C SER A 280 -6.78 -11.29 -7.54
N GLY A 281 -6.16 -10.51 -6.65
CA GLY A 281 -6.85 -9.80 -5.57
C GLY A 281 -7.33 -10.69 -4.43
N LEU A 282 -7.08 -12.00 -4.48
CA LEU A 282 -7.44 -12.94 -3.41
C LEU A 282 -6.57 -12.72 -2.17
N ASP A 283 -7.19 -12.74 -1.01
CA ASP A 283 -6.51 -12.61 0.27
C ASP A 283 -5.65 -13.85 0.58
N LEU A 284 -4.47 -13.64 1.15
CA LEU A 284 -3.55 -14.71 1.51
C LEU A 284 -3.94 -15.33 2.86
N ILE A 285 -4.55 -16.51 2.81
CA ILE A 285 -4.96 -17.28 3.99
C ILE A 285 -3.73 -18.01 4.55
N MET A 286 -3.39 -17.74 5.81
CA MET A 286 -2.16 -18.21 6.44
C MET A 286 -2.32 -19.52 7.22
N ASP A 287 -3.54 -20.07 7.35
CA ASP A 287 -3.66 -21.39 7.95
C ASP A 287 -2.88 -22.45 7.13
N ARG A 288 -2.26 -23.36 7.83
CA ARG A 288 -1.30 -24.33 7.24
C ARG A 288 -1.92 -25.21 6.15
N SER A 289 -3.20 -25.54 6.26
CA SER A 289 -3.89 -26.43 5.32
C SER A 289 -4.19 -25.69 4.02
N SER A 290 -4.75 -24.50 4.10
CA SER A 290 -5.04 -23.64 2.95
C SER A 290 -3.77 -23.24 2.21
N LEU A 291 -2.75 -22.80 2.95
CA LEU A 291 -1.45 -22.43 2.38
C LEU A 291 -0.78 -23.61 1.66
N LYS A 292 -0.76 -24.78 2.29
CA LYS A 292 -0.19 -25.98 1.69
C LYS A 292 -0.95 -26.40 0.41
N ASN A 293 -2.27 -26.30 0.42
CA ASN A 293 -3.09 -26.60 -0.75
C ASN A 293 -2.80 -25.62 -1.89
N MET A 294 -2.80 -24.31 -1.61
CA MET A 294 -2.47 -23.27 -2.58
C MET A 294 -1.08 -23.50 -3.20
N LEU A 295 -0.05 -23.75 -2.39
CA LEU A 295 1.31 -24.01 -2.86
C LEU A 295 1.41 -25.32 -3.67
N LYS A 296 0.62 -26.33 -3.36
CA LYS A 296 0.56 -27.56 -4.15
C LYS A 296 -0.03 -27.31 -5.53
N VAL A 297 -1.16 -26.59 -5.61
CA VAL A 297 -1.82 -26.27 -6.88
C VAL A 297 -0.96 -25.32 -7.71
N SER A 298 -0.23 -24.41 -7.09
CA SER A 298 0.64 -23.43 -7.78
C SER A 298 1.86 -24.04 -8.50
N GLN A 299 2.12 -25.32 -8.30
CA GLN A 299 3.19 -26.04 -9.03
C GLN A 299 2.85 -26.30 -10.50
N ASP A 300 1.57 -26.30 -10.83
CA ASP A 300 1.06 -26.43 -12.19
C ASP A 300 0.38 -25.11 -12.60
N PRO A 301 0.91 -24.37 -13.59
CA PRO A 301 0.41 -23.05 -13.96
C PRO A 301 -1.05 -23.03 -14.42
N ASP A 302 -1.50 -24.06 -15.15
CA ASP A 302 -2.86 -24.13 -15.68
C ASP A 302 -3.86 -24.45 -14.57
N ASN A 303 -3.54 -25.43 -13.73
CA ASN A 303 -4.34 -25.75 -12.55
C ASN A 303 -4.42 -24.58 -11.56
N PHE A 304 -3.34 -23.81 -11.44
CA PHE A 304 -3.33 -22.64 -10.55
C PHE A 304 -4.23 -21.52 -11.06
N GLU A 305 -4.25 -21.29 -12.37
CA GLU A 305 -5.12 -20.28 -12.98
C GLU A 305 -6.60 -20.63 -12.79
N HIS A 306 -6.97 -21.87 -13.05
CA HIS A 306 -8.31 -22.36 -12.76
C HIS A 306 -8.68 -22.26 -11.27
N TRP A 307 -7.74 -22.56 -10.38
CA TRP A 307 -7.96 -22.43 -8.95
C TRP A 307 -8.22 -20.97 -8.56
N LEU A 308 -7.42 -20.01 -9.07
CA LEU A 308 -7.61 -18.58 -8.83
C LEU A 308 -8.98 -18.10 -9.32
N GLN A 309 -9.42 -18.54 -10.50
CA GLN A 309 -10.74 -18.21 -11.05
C GLN A 309 -11.87 -18.73 -10.15
N ASN A 310 -11.81 -20.01 -9.77
CA ASN A 310 -12.81 -20.64 -8.91
C ASN A 310 -12.91 -19.95 -7.53
N GLU A 311 -11.77 -19.59 -6.91
CA GLU A 311 -11.80 -18.88 -5.62
C GLU A 311 -12.36 -17.47 -5.76
N ASN A 312 -12.08 -16.77 -6.87
CA ASN A 312 -12.69 -15.46 -7.15
C ASN A 312 -14.21 -15.57 -7.36
N GLU A 313 -14.68 -16.58 -8.09
CA GLU A 313 -16.11 -16.82 -8.28
C GLU A 313 -16.80 -17.13 -6.92
N ARG A 314 -16.17 -17.96 -6.09
CA ARG A 314 -16.68 -18.25 -4.73
C ARG A 314 -16.78 -17.00 -3.89
N LEU A 315 -15.77 -16.12 -3.92
CA LEU A 315 -15.78 -14.86 -3.23
C LEU A 315 -16.88 -13.92 -3.75
N CYS A 316 -17.02 -13.80 -5.08
CA CYS A 316 -18.08 -13.02 -5.69
C CYS A 316 -19.46 -13.52 -5.31
N ASN A 317 -19.68 -14.84 -5.34
CA ASN A 317 -20.94 -15.46 -4.93
C ASN A 317 -21.23 -15.20 -3.45
N TYR A 318 -20.21 -15.27 -2.59
CA TYR A 318 -20.35 -14.97 -1.18
C TYR A 318 -20.73 -13.49 -0.92
N ILE A 319 -20.08 -12.56 -1.61
CA ILE A 319 -20.34 -11.12 -1.47
C ILE A 319 -21.71 -10.73 -2.02
N ASN A 320 -22.15 -11.38 -3.09
CA ASN A 320 -23.42 -11.11 -3.76
C ASN A 320 -24.58 -11.98 -3.24
N ALA A 321 -24.30 -12.95 -2.38
CA ALA A 321 -25.36 -13.69 -1.73
C ALA A 321 -26.27 -12.71 -0.96
N ASP A 322 -27.56 -12.72 -1.31
CA ASP A 322 -28.57 -11.97 -0.56
C ASP A 322 -28.74 -12.64 0.82
N TYR A 323 -28.38 -11.91 1.85
CA TYR A 323 -28.61 -12.29 3.23
C TYR A 323 -29.95 -11.75 3.71
#